data_3ec1e6c1e085038b8d1a074513197a96
#
_entry.id   3ec1e6c1e085038b8d1a074513197a96
#
_cell.length_a   1.000
_cell.length_b   1.000
_cell.length_c   1.000
_cell.angle_alpha   90.00
_cell.angle_beta   90.00
_cell.angle_gamma   90.00
#
_symmetry.space_group_name_H-M   'P 1'
#
loop_
_entity.id
_entity.type
_entity.pdbx_description
1 polymer ?
#
loop_
_entity_poly.entity_id
_entity_poly.type
_entity_poly.pdbx_seq_one_letter_code
_entity_poly.pdbx_strand_id
1 'polypeptide(L)'
;MRGISVKQAAAIVGGKLSGKGDIERELRGLVIDSRLVEPDFAFAAIPGERVDGHDYVAKAFELGAACCIVERDIPDAQGCLIVVDSTAKAMARLAEGYRKTLGIPVVGITGSVGKTTAKEMISSVLSQRFNVLKTDKNFNNELGVPLTIFRIEPEHEAAVIEMGISDFGEMSRLAQMVRPTDAVYTLIGNAHLDRLGDRPGVFKAKTEMLGFMPDNGTVFLNADDDLLSTLSLIHISEPTRPEP
;
A
#
# COMPACT_ATOMS: atom_id res chain seq x y z
N MET A 1 -6.32 2.00 10.96
CA MET A 1 -4.97 2.44 11.39
C MET A 1 -5.02 2.74 12.88
N ARG A 2 -4.08 2.30 13.70
CA ARG A 2 -4.08 2.49 15.16
C ARG A 2 -2.68 2.86 15.66
N GLY A 3 -2.63 3.58 16.81
CA GLY A 3 -1.37 3.90 17.47
C GLY A 3 -0.51 4.96 16.78
N ILE A 4 -1.08 5.79 15.91
CA ILE A 4 -0.42 6.94 15.30
C ILE A 4 -1.26 8.18 15.58
N SER A 5 -0.68 9.15 16.31
CA SER A 5 -1.30 10.46 16.51
C SER A 5 -1.09 11.38 15.31
N VAL A 6 -1.87 12.46 15.21
CA VAL A 6 -1.69 13.52 14.20
C VAL A 6 -0.25 14.04 14.19
N LYS A 7 0.34 14.26 15.36
CA LYS A 7 1.75 14.71 15.51
C LYS A 7 2.73 13.69 14.97
N GLN A 8 2.53 12.41 15.26
CA GLN A 8 3.38 11.35 14.73
C GLN A 8 3.23 11.21 13.22
N ALA A 9 1.98 11.31 12.71
CA ALA A 9 1.73 11.32 11.27
C ALA A 9 2.46 12.48 10.59
N ALA A 10 2.39 13.70 11.13
CA ALA A 10 3.12 14.85 10.61
C ALA A 10 4.64 14.61 10.58
N ALA A 11 5.20 14.01 11.64
CA ALA A 11 6.62 13.67 11.70
C ALA A 11 7.01 12.61 10.66
N ILE A 12 6.20 11.55 10.50
CA ILE A 12 6.46 10.49 9.51
C ILE A 12 6.47 11.03 8.09
N VAL A 13 5.52 11.91 7.75
CA VAL A 13 5.42 12.45 6.40
C VAL A 13 6.38 13.63 6.14
N GLY A 14 7.00 14.17 7.19
CA GLY A 14 7.82 15.38 7.14
C GLY A 14 6.99 16.63 6.86
N GLY A 15 5.73 16.64 7.31
CA GLY A 15 4.79 17.74 7.11
C GLY A 15 4.84 18.79 8.21
N LYS A 16 4.47 20.02 7.88
CA LYS A 16 4.33 21.13 8.82
C LYS A 16 2.90 21.14 9.39
N LEU A 17 2.79 21.15 10.71
CA LEU A 17 1.50 21.32 11.38
C LEU A 17 1.04 22.77 11.25
N SER A 18 -0.24 22.97 10.91
CA SER A 18 -0.94 24.25 10.82
C SER A 18 -2.38 24.10 11.30
N GLY A 19 -3.08 25.23 11.46
CA GLY A 19 -4.46 25.22 11.93
C GLY A 19 -4.60 25.04 13.45
N LYS A 20 -5.82 24.68 13.87
CA LYS A 20 -6.19 24.52 15.28
C LYS A 20 -6.75 23.11 15.48
N GLY A 21 -6.23 22.36 16.46
CA GLY A 21 -6.71 21.01 16.73
C GLY A 21 -5.84 20.26 17.71
N ASP A 22 -6.34 19.11 18.16
CA ASP A 22 -5.60 18.23 19.05
C ASP A 22 -4.60 17.37 18.23
N ILE A 23 -3.33 17.71 18.33
CA ILE A 23 -2.25 17.01 17.62
C ILE A 23 -1.91 15.65 18.24
N GLU A 24 -2.32 15.39 19.47
CA GLU A 24 -2.13 14.09 20.14
C GLU A 24 -3.30 13.12 19.84
N ARG A 25 -4.36 13.58 19.14
CA ARG A 25 -5.48 12.74 18.73
C ARG A 25 -5.03 11.59 17.85
N GLU A 26 -5.39 10.36 18.20
CA GLU A 26 -5.06 9.17 17.42
C GLU A 26 -5.87 9.08 16.13
N LEU A 27 -5.21 8.64 15.06
CA LEU A 27 -5.84 8.38 13.77
C LEU A 27 -6.40 6.96 13.72
N ARG A 28 -7.67 6.83 13.33
CA ARG A 28 -8.34 5.54 13.12
C ARG A 28 -8.29 5.06 11.69
N GLY A 29 -8.07 5.95 10.73
CA GLY A 29 -8.01 5.63 9.32
C GLY A 29 -7.53 6.81 8.49
N LEU A 30 -7.36 6.59 7.19
CA LEU A 30 -7.10 7.64 6.22
C LEU A 30 -7.92 7.38 4.97
N VAL A 31 -8.55 8.44 4.45
CA VAL A 31 -9.35 8.41 3.22
C VAL A 31 -8.98 9.58 2.30
N ILE A 32 -9.25 9.40 0.99
CA ILE A 32 -9.09 10.43 -0.05
C ILE A 32 -10.44 10.93 -0.60
N ASP A 33 -11.53 10.27 -0.22
CA ASP A 33 -12.90 10.67 -0.54
C ASP A 33 -13.54 11.26 0.72
N SER A 34 -13.86 12.56 0.69
CA SER A 34 -14.42 13.26 1.85
C SER A 34 -15.74 12.66 2.34
N ARG A 35 -16.50 11.95 1.48
CA ARG A 35 -17.76 11.28 1.83
C ARG A 35 -17.56 10.06 2.73
N LEU A 36 -16.34 9.54 2.78
CA LEU A 36 -15.95 8.36 3.57
C LEU A 36 -15.22 8.75 4.87
N VAL A 37 -15.16 10.04 5.18
CA VAL A 37 -14.59 10.51 6.44
C VAL A 37 -15.47 10.06 7.60
N GLU A 38 -14.85 9.42 8.56
CA GLU A 38 -15.42 9.08 9.85
C GLU A 38 -14.67 9.83 10.97
N PRO A 39 -15.24 9.93 12.19
CA PRO A 39 -14.54 10.52 13.32
C PRO A 39 -13.16 9.88 13.52
N ASP A 40 -12.17 10.72 13.79
CA ASP A 40 -10.77 10.35 13.98
C ASP A 40 -10.02 9.89 12.70
N PHE A 41 -10.60 10.06 11.54
CA PHE A 41 -9.89 9.80 10.28
C PHE A 41 -9.01 10.99 9.87
N ALA A 42 -7.91 10.71 9.17
CA ALA A 42 -7.21 11.68 8.37
C ALA A 42 -7.87 11.77 6.98
N PHE A 43 -8.02 12.95 6.45
CA PHE A 43 -8.41 13.17 5.06
C PHE A 43 -7.20 13.65 4.26
N ALA A 44 -6.82 12.93 3.20
CA ALA A 44 -5.76 13.36 2.30
C ALA A 44 -6.36 14.08 1.08
N ALA A 45 -6.13 15.37 0.98
CA ALA A 45 -6.63 16.22 -0.09
C ALA A 45 -5.75 16.05 -1.35
N ILE A 46 -6.07 15.05 -2.17
CA ILE A 46 -5.35 14.79 -3.42
C ILE A 46 -5.78 15.82 -4.49
N PRO A 47 -4.86 16.59 -5.07
CA PRO A 47 -5.18 17.42 -6.23
C PRO A 47 -5.42 16.53 -7.46
N GLY A 48 -6.56 16.66 -8.09
CA GLY A 48 -6.93 15.93 -9.30
C GLY A 48 -7.18 16.88 -10.47
N GLU A 49 -7.18 16.36 -11.69
CA GLU A 49 -7.40 17.16 -12.91
C GLU A 49 -8.78 17.82 -12.98
N ARG A 50 -9.82 17.15 -12.44
CA ARG A 50 -11.22 17.63 -12.50
C ARG A 50 -11.73 18.13 -11.16
N VAL A 51 -11.17 17.63 -10.08
CA VAL A 51 -11.64 17.92 -8.71
C VAL A 51 -10.41 18.05 -7.82
N ASP A 52 -10.29 19.16 -7.12
CA ASP A 52 -9.23 19.35 -6.12
C ASP A 52 -9.73 18.91 -4.73
N GLY A 53 -9.05 17.95 -4.14
CA GLY A 53 -9.38 17.46 -2.79
C GLY A 53 -9.34 18.55 -1.72
N HIS A 54 -8.58 19.63 -1.94
CA HIS A 54 -8.50 20.75 -1.02
C HIS A 54 -9.84 21.49 -0.83
N ASP A 55 -10.72 21.46 -1.83
CA ASP A 55 -12.05 22.10 -1.76
C ASP A 55 -12.97 21.38 -0.75
N TYR A 56 -12.61 20.16 -0.34
CA TYR A 56 -13.41 19.34 0.58
C TYR A 56 -12.87 19.31 2.01
N VAL A 57 -11.83 20.07 2.32
CA VAL A 57 -11.22 20.10 3.67
C VAL A 57 -12.21 20.55 4.72
N ALA A 58 -13.00 21.60 4.45
CA ALA A 58 -14.03 22.07 5.37
C ALA A 58 -15.07 20.95 5.64
N LYS A 59 -15.49 20.26 4.58
CA LYS A 59 -16.42 19.13 4.69
C LYS A 59 -15.86 17.96 5.49
N ALA A 60 -14.58 17.66 5.32
CA ALA A 60 -13.90 16.61 6.08
C ALA A 60 -13.91 16.93 7.58
N PHE A 61 -13.66 18.18 7.98
CA PHE A 61 -13.74 18.57 9.38
C PHE A 61 -15.16 18.53 9.94
N GLU A 62 -16.18 18.93 9.16
CA GLU A 62 -17.59 18.79 9.55
C GLU A 62 -17.97 17.33 9.86
N LEU A 63 -17.38 16.37 9.15
CA LEU A 63 -17.58 14.93 9.34
C LEU A 63 -16.71 14.33 10.45
N GLY A 64 -15.86 15.14 11.09
CA GLY A 64 -15.07 14.73 12.26
C GLY A 64 -13.64 14.28 11.95
N ALA A 65 -13.08 14.66 10.81
CA ALA A 65 -11.67 14.39 10.53
C ALA A 65 -10.77 14.89 11.68
N ALA A 66 -9.81 14.08 12.08
CA ALA A 66 -8.82 14.46 13.07
C ALA A 66 -7.82 15.48 12.51
N CYS A 67 -7.45 15.28 11.23
CA CYS A 67 -6.60 16.20 10.49
C CYS A 67 -6.85 16.06 8.98
N CYS A 68 -6.38 17.07 8.23
CA CYS A 68 -6.30 16.99 6.78
C CYS A 68 -4.85 17.12 6.32
N ILE A 69 -4.41 16.24 5.42
CA ILE A 69 -3.11 16.32 4.76
C ILE A 69 -3.31 17.13 3.47
N VAL A 70 -2.59 18.22 3.31
CA VAL A 70 -2.81 19.21 2.26
C VAL A 70 -1.48 19.66 1.64
N GLU A 71 -1.51 20.13 0.39
CA GLU A 71 -0.31 20.64 -0.31
C GLU A 71 -0.14 22.17 -0.17
N ARG A 72 -1.13 22.86 0.40
CA ARG A 72 -1.09 24.28 0.71
C ARG A 72 -1.84 24.56 2.01
N ASP A 73 -1.43 25.60 2.70
CA ASP A 73 -2.16 26.07 3.87
C ASP A 73 -3.56 26.55 3.49
N ILE A 74 -4.54 26.30 4.35
CA ILE A 74 -5.94 26.70 4.14
C ILE A 74 -6.28 27.68 5.28
N PRO A 75 -6.41 28.97 4.97
CA PRO A 75 -6.79 29.96 5.96
C PRO A 75 -8.11 29.58 6.63
N ASP A 76 -8.22 29.83 7.93
CA ASP A 76 -9.42 29.59 8.75
C ASP A 76 -9.92 28.13 8.78
N ALA A 77 -9.03 27.16 8.48
CA ALA A 77 -9.36 25.73 8.63
C ALA A 77 -9.83 25.44 10.07
N GLN A 78 -10.94 24.71 10.18
CA GLN A 78 -11.58 24.41 11.46
C GLN A 78 -10.94 23.22 12.21
N GLY A 79 -9.72 22.80 11.81
CA GLY A 79 -9.02 21.68 12.40
C GLY A 79 -7.53 21.70 12.09
N CYS A 80 -6.86 20.59 12.42
CA CYS A 80 -5.42 20.44 12.24
C CYS A 80 -5.09 20.11 10.78
N LEU A 81 -4.17 20.87 10.19
CA LEU A 81 -3.61 20.60 8.87
C LEU A 81 -2.20 20.03 9.00
N ILE A 82 -1.87 19.07 8.14
CA ILE A 82 -0.50 18.60 7.89
C ILE A 82 -0.15 19.07 6.48
N VAL A 83 0.63 20.14 6.38
CA VAL A 83 1.02 20.73 5.10
C VAL A 83 2.26 20.02 4.59
N VAL A 84 2.19 19.50 3.36
CA VAL A 84 3.24 18.70 2.71
C VAL A 84 3.45 19.17 1.26
N ASP A 85 4.59 18.79 0.66
CA ASP A 85 4.87 19.10 -0.75
C ASP A 85 4.00 18.27 -1.73
N SER A 86 3.60 17.06 -1.33
CA SER A 86 2.74 16.17 -2.11
C SER A 86 1.97 15.24 -1.19
N THR A 87 0.64 15.30 -1.27
CA THR A 87 -0.26 14.43 -0.49
C THR A 87 -0.11 12.96 -0.87
N ALA A 88 0.09 12.65 -2.15
CA ALA A 88 0.33 11.28 -2.60
C ALA A 88 1.62 10.69 -2.00
N LYS A 89 2.73 11.45 -2.01
CA LYS A 89 3.98 11.04 -1.38
C LYS A 89 3.86 10.95 0.15
N ALA A 90 3.11 11.84 0.76
CA ALA A 90 2.84 11.81 2.20
C ALA A 90 2.07 10.54 2.58
N MET A 91 1.04 10.17 1.82
CA MET A 91 0.31 8.90 2.01
C MET A 91 1.23 7.69 1.92
N ALA A 92 2.12 7.65 0.93
CA ALA A 92 3.09 6.55 0.77
C ALA A 92 4.03 6.44 2.00
N ARG A 93 4.60 7.58 2.46
CA ARG A 93 5.44 7.62 3.66
C ARG A 93 4.69 7.20 4.92
N LEU A 94 3.45 7.66 5.08
CA LEU A 94 2.61 7.30 6.22
C LEU A 94 2.27 5.81 6.21
N ALA A 95 1.95 5.24 5.03
CA ALA A 95 1.69 3.82 4.88
C ALA A 95 2.93 2.97 5.20
N GLU A 96 4.11 3.36 4.71
CA GLU A 96 5.37 2.71 5.06
C GLU A 96 5.64 2.79 6.58
N GLY A 97 5.47 3.97 7.16
CA GLY A 97 5.63 4.20 8.60
C GLY A 97 4.69 3.33 9.42
N TYR A 98 3.41 3.30 9.06
CA TYR A 98 2.42 2.44 9.72
C TYR A 98 2.72 0.95 9.52
N ARG A 99 3.08 0.52 8.30
CA ARG A 99 3.44 -0.88 8.02
C ARG A 99 4.59 -1.39 8.90
N LYS A 100 5.57 -0.53 9.20
CA LYS A 100 6.71 -0.87 10.08
C LYS A 100 6.29 -1.15 11.53
N THR A 101 5.14 -0.66 11.98
CA THR A 101 4.61 -0.93 13.32
C THR A 101 3.86 -2.26 13.41
N LEU A 102 3.56 -2.88 12.27
CA LEU A 102 2.75 -4.10 12.19
C LEU A 102 3.65 -5.34 12.12
N GLY A 103 3.49 -6.24 13.08
CA GLY A 103 4.23 -7.52 13.15
C GLY A 103 3.63 -8.67 12.37
N ILE A 104 2.62 -8.43 11.51
CA ILE A 104 1.92 -9.49 10.77
C ILE A 104 2.63 -9.84 9.46
N PRO A 105 2.54 -11.11 8.99
CA PRO A 105 2.95 -11.49 7.65
C PRO A 105 2.11 -10.80 6.58
N VAL A 106 2.77 -10.42 5.48
CA VAL A 106 2.14 -9.79 4.33
C VAL A 106 2.54 -10.52 3.05
N VAL A 107 1.57 -11.08 2.37
CA VAL A 107 1.75 -11.69 1.06
C VAL A 107 1.58 -10.62 -0.02
N GLY A 108 2.67 -10.28 -0.70
CA GLY A 108 2.66 -9.40 -1.85
C GLY A 108 2.41 -10.19 -3.14
N ILE A 109 1.43 -9.78 -3.95
CA ILE A 109 1.09 -10.48 -5.19
C ILE A 109 1.27 -9.58 -6.39
N THR A 110 2.04 -10.03 -7.38
CA THR A 110 2.17 -9.36 -8.67
C THR A 110 2.17 -10.33 -9.85
N GLY A 111 2.13 -9.79 -11.06
CA GLY A 111 2.12 -10.50 -12.33
C GLY A 111 1.37 -9.73 -13.39
N SER A 112 1.44 -10.16 -14.65
CA SER A 112 0.72 -9.54 -15.76
C SER A 112 -0.77 -9.90 -15.73
N VAL A 113 -1.09 -11.17 -15.46
CA VAL A 113 -2.46 -11.72 -15.33
C VAL A 113 -2.57 -12.61 -14.11
N GLY A 114 -3.80 -12.85 -13.62
CA GLY A 114 -4.06 -13.78 -12.53
C GLY A 114 -3.87 -13.24 -11.11
N LYS A 115 -3.41 -12.01 -10.92
CA LYS A 115 -3.18 -11.39 -9.59
C LYS A 115 -4.41 -11.44 -8.70
N THR A 116 -5.53 -10.94 -9.20
CA THR A 116 -6.78 -10.86 -8.42
C THR A 116 -7.32 -12.25 -8.08
N THR A 117 -7.24 -13.19 -9.01
CA THR A 117 -7.62 -14.59 -8.74
C THR A 117 -6.74 -15.21 -7.66
N ALA A 118 -5.41 -15.07 -7.78
CA ALA A 118 -4.47 -15.57 -6.78
C ALA A 118 -4.72 -14.91 -5.41
N LYS A 119 -4.94 -13.60 -5.36
CA LYS A 119 -5.31 -12.87 -4.14
C LYS A 119 -6.56 -13.45 -3.49
N GLU A 120 -7.63 -13.67 -4.24
CA GLU A 120 -8.88 -14.21 -3.71
C GLU A 120 -8.69 -15.65 -3.18
N MET A 121 -7.98 -16.49 -3.93
CA MET A 121 -7.71 -17.88 -3.53
C MET A 121 -6.86 -17.93 -2.26
N ILE A 122 -5.73 -17.23 -2.22
CA ILE A 122 -4.83 -17.19 -1.07
C ILE A 122 -5.56 -16.65 0.17
N SER A 123 -6.29 -15.54 0.01
CA SER A 123 -7.06 -14.97 1.12
C SER A 123 -8.12 -15.93 1.63
N SER A 124 -8.83 -16.62 0.74
CA SER A 124 -9.86 -17.59 1.12
C SER A 124 -9.27 -18.76 1.94
N VAL A 125 -8.12 -19.28 1.54
CA VAL A 125 -7.43 -20.35 2.25
C VAL A 125 -6.93 -19.87 3.61
N LEU A 126 -6.24 -18.74 3.66
CA LEU A 126 -5.71 -18.18 4.91
C LEU A 126 -6.83 -17.82 5.89
N SER A 127 -7.97 -17.36 5.40
CA SER A 127 -9.14 -17.00 6.24
C SER A 127 -9.81 -18.19 6.92
N GLN A 128 -9.42 -19.42 6.59
CA GLN A 128 -9.89 -20.60 7.34
C GLN A 128 -9.27 -20.67 8.76
N ARG A 129 -8.16 -19.94 8.98
CA ARG A 129 -7.44 -19.97 10.25
C ARG A 129 -7.10 -18.58 10.82
N PHE A 130 -6.95 -17.58 9.97
CA PHE A 130 -6.47 -16.26 10.33
C PHE A 130 -7.50 -15.19 9.99
N ASN A 131 -7.50 -14.07 10.71
CA ASN A 131 -8.20 -12.86 10.30
C ASN A 131 -7.36 -12.14 9.25
N VAL A 132 -7.78 -12.18 7.99
CA VAL A 132 -7.00 -11.74 6.83
C VAL A 132 -7.55 -10.46 6.23
N LEU A 133 -6.74 -9.41 6.16
CA LEU A 133 -7.01 -8.27 5.30
C LEU A 133 -6.55 -8.59 3.87
N LYS A 134 -7.34 -8.18 2.88
CA LYS A 134 -6.91 -8.25 1.47
C LYS A 134 -7.18 -6.93 0.73
N THR A 135 -6.46 -6.71 -0.36
CA THR A 135 -6.75 -5.61 -1.28
C THR A 135 -8.17 -5.71 -1.82
N ASP A 136 -8.94 -4.65 -1.64
CA ASP A 136 -10.28 -4.52 -2.21
C ASP A 136 -10.21 -4.03 -3.66
N LYS A 137 -11.12 -4.54 -4.50
CA LYS A 137 -11.26 -4.09 -5.88
C LYS A 137 -9.90 -4.05 -6.60
N ASN A 138 -9.59 -2.91 -7.21
CA ASN A 138 -8.35 -2.63 -7.93
C ASN A 138 -7.42 -1.66 -7.19
N PHE A 139 -7.47 -1.63 -5.86
CA PHE A 139 -6.59 -0.78 -5.03
C PHE A 139 -5.15 -1.31 -4.99
N ASN A 140 -4.56 -1.51 -6.16
CA ASN A 140 -3.27 -2.14 -6.36
C ASN A 140 -2.16 -1.19 -6.89
N ASN A 141 -2.45 0.12 -6.95
CA ASN A 141 -1.56 1.17 -7.43
C ASN A 141 -1.04 2.06 -6.28
N GLU A 142 -0.28 3.11 -6.60
CA GLU A 142 0.36 4.01 -5.63
C GLU A 142 -0.61 4.79 -4.72
N LEU A 143 -1.89 4.92 -5.08
CA LEU A 143 -2.93 5.47 -4.20
C LEU A 143 -3.72 4.39 -3.47
N GLY A 144 -3.99 3.27 -4.13
CA GLY A 144 -4.80 2.18 -3.56
C GLY A 144 -4.08 1.34 -2.52
N VAL A 145 -2.79 1.07 -2.73
CA VAL A 145 -1.99 0.27 -1.78
C VAL A 145 -1.89 0.95 -0.40
N PRO A 146 -1.57 2.25 -0.28
CA PRO A 146 -1.64 2.95 1.01
C PRO A 146 -2.99 2.82 1.70
N LEU A 147 -4.10 3.01 0.96
CA LEU A 147 -5.45 2.88 1.51
C LEU A 147 -5.73 1.47 2.03
N THR A 148 -5.20 0.45 1.37
CA THR A 148 -5.28 -0.94 1.85
C THR A 148 -4.49 -1.12 3.15
N ILE A 149 -3.26 -0.59 3.24
CA ILE A 149 -2.42 -0.69 4.43
C ILE A 149 -3.06 0.02 5.62
N PHE A 150 -3.67 1.19 5.45
CA PHE A 150 -4.34 1.92 6.54
C PHE A 150 -5.55 1.18 7.13
N ARG A 151 -6.08 0.19 6.43
CA ARG A 151 -7.18 -0.66 6.91
C ARG A 151 -6.70 -1.86 7.73
N ILE A 152 -5.40 -2.09 7.84
CA ILE A 152 -4.88 -3.13 8.74
C ILE A 152 -5.14 -2.67 10.18
N GLU A 153 -5.87 -3.48 10.92
CA GLU A 153 -6.23 -3.25 12.32
C GLU A 153 -5.55 -4.32 13.22
N PRO A 154 -5.47 -4.12 14.53
CA PRO A 154 -4.78 -5.03 15.45
C PRO A 154 -5.29 -6.47 15.43
N GLU A 155 -6.55 -6.69 15.06
CA GLU A 155 -7.16 -8.00 14.95
C GLU A 155 -6.77 -8.78 13.70
N HIS A 156 -6.16 -8.12 12.70
CA HIS A 156 -5.68 -8.82 11.51
C HIS A 156 -4.38 -9.56 11.82
N GLU A 157 -4.33 -10.82 11.42
CA GLU A 157 -3.21 -11.74 11.64
C GLU A 157 -2.36 -11.93 10.38
N ALA A 158 -2.90 -11.58 9.22
CA ALA A 158 -2.18 -11.58 7.94
C ALA A 158 -2.79 -10.56 6.98
N ALA A 159 -2.03 -10.16 5.96
CA ALA A 159 -2.56 -9.35 4.86
C ALA A 159 -2.13 -9.92 3.50
N VAL A 160 -3.01 -9.78 2.49
CA VAL A 160 -2.76 -10.18 1.10
C VAL A 160 -2.93 -8.95 0.22
N ILE A 161 -1.81 -8.41 -0.28
CA ILE A 161 -1.77 -7.14 -0.99
C ILE A 161 -1.39 -7.34 -2.45
N GLU A 162 -2.33 -7.01 -3.33
CA GLU A 162 -2.11 -7.00 -4.77
C GLU A 162 -1.35 -5.73 -5.19
N MET A 163 -0.28 -5.89 -6.01
CA MET A 163 0.53 -4.81 -6.53
C MET A 163 0.55 -4.86 -8.06
N GLY A 164 -0.03 -3.82 -8.69
CA GLY A 164 -0.07 -3.61 -10.12
C GLY A 164 0.83 -2.46 -10.53
N ILE A 165 1.59 -2.64 -11.60
CA ILE A 165 2.50 -1.62 -12.14
C ILE A 165 2.34 -1.47 -13.64
N SER A 166 2.65 -0.29 -14.13
CA SER A 166 2.69 0.09 -15.54
C SER A 166 4.03 0.67 -15.99
N ASP A 167 4.94 1.02 -15.03
CA ASP A 167 6.22 1.63 -15.34
C ASP A 167 7.33 1.12 -14.40
N PHE A 168 8.59 1.34 -14.78
CA PHE A 168 9.75 1.04 -13.94
C PHE A 168 9.75 1.87 -12.64
N GLY A 169 10.22 1.28 -11.55
CA GLY A 169 10.28 1.92 -10.23
C GLY A 169 8.94 2.01 -9.50
N GLU A 170 7.79 1.75 -10.16
CA GLU A 170 6.50 1.68 -9.46
C GLU A 170 6.47 0.52 -8.47
N MET A 171 7.00 -0.65 -8.87
CA MET A 171 7.05 -1.80 -7.97
C MET A 171 7.93 -1.51 -6.74
N SER A 172 9.05 -0.85 -6.93
CA SER A 172 9.93 -0.44 -5.82
C SER A 172 9.16 0.44 -4.82
N ARG A 173 8.39 1.44 -5.31
CA ARG A 173 7.59 2.32 -4.46
C ARG A 173 6.47 1.58 -3.73
N LEU A 174 5.77 0.66 -4.42
CA LEU A 174 4.73 -0.17 -3.81
C LEU A 174 5.32 -1.13 -2.77
N ALA A 175 6.40 -1.83 -3.11
CA ALA A 175 7.03 -2.80 -2.23
C ALA A 175 7.66 -2.15 -0.99
N GLN A 176 8.18 -0.93 -1.12
CA GLN A 176 8.65 -0.14 0.01
C GLN A 176 7.54 0.12 1.03
N MET A 177 6.32 0.43 0.57
CA MET A 177 5.16 0.62 1.45
C MET A 177 4.67 -0.70 2.04
N VAL A 178 4.58 -1.75 1.23
CA VAL A 178 4.01 -3.05 1.61
C VAL A 178 4.96 -3.85 2.50
N ARG A 179 6.27 -3.82 2.21
CA ARG A 179 7.30 -4.65 2.88
C ARG A 179 6.83 -6.10 3.02
N PRO A 180 6.64 -6.80 1.89
CA PRO A 180 6.08 -8.15 1.92
C PRO A 180 7.04 -9.11 2.64
N THR A 181 6.50 -10.01 3.44
CA THR A 181 7.23 -11.15 4.02
C THR A 181 7.31 -12.30 3.04
N ASP A 182 6.27 -12.41 2.19
CA ASP A 182 6.14 -13.45 1.18
C ASP A 182 5.71 -12.82 -0.14
N ALA A 183 6.23 -13.31 -1.26
CA ALA A 183 5.91 -12.81 -2.59
C ALA A 183 5.33 -13.90 -3.48
N VAL A 184 4.30 -13.55 -4.26
CA VAL A 184 3.69 -14.44 -5.26
C VAL A 184 3.76 -13.78 -6.63
N TYR A 185 4.42 -14.45 -7.56
CA TYR A 185 4.49 -14.06 -8.97
C TYR A 185 3.63 -15.00 -9.81
N THR A 186 2.55 -14.48 -10.41
CA THR A 186 1.60 -15.30 -11.14
C THR A 186 2.07 -15.65 -12.55
N LEU A 187 2.35 -14.65 -13.37
CA LEU A 187 2.82 -14.80 -14.75
C LEU A 187 3.47 -13.50 -15.26
N ILE A 188 4.51 -13.61 -16.08
CA ILE A 188 5.13 -12.51 -16.82
C ILE A 188 4.64 -12.55 -18.28
N GLY A 189 3.67 -11.73 -18.58
CA GLY A 189 3.11 -11.59 -19.94
C GLY A 189 3.46 -10.24 -20.57
N ASN A 190 2.89 -9.99 -21.74
CA ASN A 190 3.05 -8.77 -22.53
C ASN A 190 2.10 -7.66 -22.04
N ALA A 191 2.38 -7.07 -20.87
CA ALA A 191 1.59 -5.98 -20.30
C ALA A 191 2.41 -4.70 -20.24
N HIS A 192 1.80 -3.55 -20.58
CA HIS A 192 2.43 -2.23 -20.52
C HIS A 192 3.75 -2.13 -21.31
N LEU A 193 3.81 -2.76 -22.49
CA LEU A 193 5.02 -2.79 -23.34
C LEU A 193 5.41 -1.40 -23.86
N ASP A 194 4.45 -0.49 -23.95
CA ASP A 194 4.65 0.93 -24.27
C ASP A 194 5.64 1.64 -23.33
N ARG A 195 5.70 1.20 -22.07
CA ARG A 195 6.57 1.77 -21.03
C ARG A 195 7.68 0.81 -20.57
N LEU A 196 7.39 -0.48 -20.51
CA LEU A 196 8.32 -1.51 -20.04
C LEU A 196 9.14 -2.15 -21.17
N GLY A 197 8.83 -1.81 -22.44
CA GLY A 197 9.56 -2.24 -23.64
C GLY A 197 9.17 -3.65 -24.08
N ASP A 198 9.61 -4.66 -23.36
CA ASP A 198 9.42 -6.07 -23.70
C ASP A 198 9.10 -6.93 -22.46
N ARG A 199 8.89 -8.23 -22.66
CA ARG A 199 8.63 -9.18 -21.59
C ARG A 199 9.77 -9.25 -20.54
N PRO A 200 11.06 -9.26 -20.91
CA PRO A 200 12.17 -9.09 -19.96
C PRO A 200 12.08 -7.78 -19.16
N GLY A 201 11.67 -6.67 -19.76
CA GLY A 201 11.42 -5.41 -19.06
C GLY A 201 10.29 -5.53 -18.04
N VAL A 202 9.17 -6.19 -18.38
CA VAL A 202 8.08 -6.49 -17.44
C VAL A 202 8.58 -7.34 -16.27
N PHE A 203 9.39 -8.36 -16.54
CA PHE A 203 10.03 -9.21 -15.54
C PHE A 203 10.91 -8.38 -14.59
N LYS A 204 11.82 -7.57 -15.15
CA LYS A 204 12.71 -6.69 -14.39
C LYS A 204 11.92 -5.75 -13.48
N ALA A 205 10.90 -5.08 -14.01
CA ALA A 205 10.09 -4.15 -13.25
C ALA A 205 9.33 -4.84 -12.09
N LYS A 206 8.76 -6.03 -12.32
CA LYS A 206 7.99 -6.75 -11.28
C LYS A 206 8.90 -7.35 -10.21
N THR A 207 10.11 -7.78 -10.56
CA THR A 207 11.07 -8.37 -9.61
C THR A 207 11.75 -7.34 -8.71
N GLU A 208 11.56 -6.02 -8.94
CA GLU A 208 11.97 -4.97 -8.00
C GLU A 208 11.41 -5.20 -6.58
N MET A 209 10.27 -5.90 -6.44
CA MET A 209 9.67 -6.25 -5.15
C MET A 209 10.63 -7.01 -4.23
N LEU A 210 11.48 -7.86 -4.79
CA LEU A 210 12.41 -8.71 -4.03
C LEU A 210 13.39 -7.91 -3.17
N GLY A 211 13.79 -6.72 -3.62
CA GLY A 211 14.68 -5.82 -2.87
C GLY A 211 14.09 -5.26 -1.56
N PHE A 212 12.80 -5.49 -1.31
CA PHE A 212 12.08 -4.97 -0.12
C PHE A 212 11.58 -6.08 0.79
N MET A 213 11.92 -7.33 0.49
CA MET A 213 11.62 -8.50 1.31
C MET A 213 12.72 -8.73 2.35
N PRO A 214 12.41 -9.37 3.48
CA PRO A 214 13.43 -9.84 4.42
C PRO A 214 14.20 -11.03 3.83
N ASP A 215 15.44 -11.26 4.29
CA ASP A 215 16.30 -12.35 3.81
C ASP A 215 15.69 -13.75 4.00
N ASN A 216 14.82 -13.91 4.99
CA ASN A 216 14.08 -15.16 5.27
C ASN A 216 12.69 -15.18 4.65
N GLY A 217 12.37 -14.25 3.75
CA GLY A 217 11.09 -14.19 3.05
C GLY A 217 10.95 -15.33 2.04
N THR A 218 9.70 -15.73 1.77
CA THR A 218 9.40 -16.81 0.81
C THR A 218 8.90 -16.25 -0.50
N VAL A 219 9.40 -16.80 -1.62
CA VAL A 219 8.99 -16.40 -2.97
C VAL A 219 8.32 -17.59 -3.66
N PHE A 220 7.07 -17.41 -4.06
CA PHE A 220 6.28 -18.38 -4.82
C PHE A 220 6.28 -17.99 -6.30
N LEU A 221 6.78 -18.85 -7.15
CA LEU A 221 6.93 -18.63 -8.58
C LEU A 221 6.07 -19.61 -9.37
N ASN A 222 5.49 -19.14 -10.46
CA ASN A 222 4.91 -20.04 -11.47
C ASN A 222 6.06 -20.69 -12.26
N ALA A 223 6.27 -21.99 -12.04
CA ALA A 223 7.35 -22.75 -12.68
C ALA A 223 7.16 -22.96 -14.20
N ASP A 224 5.93 -22.78 -14.70
CA ASP A 224 5.63 -22.86 -16.13
C ASP A 224 6.00 -21.56 -16.88
N ASP A 225 6.36 -20.50 -16.16
CA ASP A 225 6.84 -19.25 -16.75
C ASP A 225 8.36 -19.29 -16.94
N ASP A 226 8.80 -19.18 -18.19
CA ASP A 226 10.21 -19.27 -18.59
C ASP A 226 11.09 -18.20 -17.95
N LEU A 227 10.58 -16.99 -17.69
CA LEU A 227 11.33 -15.92 -17.04
C LEU A 227 11.32 -16.09 -15.51
N LEU A 228 10.18 -16.43 -14.90
CA LEU A 228 10.13 -16.64 -13.45
C LEU A 228 10.96 -17.82 -13.01
N SER A 229 11.05 -18.90 -13.82
CA SER A 229 11.88 -20.05 -13.53
C SER A 229 13.37 -19.72 -13.42
N THR A 230 13.83 -18.63 -14.06
CA THR A 230 15.23 -18.18 -13.94
C THR A 230 15.55 -17.62 -12.56
N LEU A 231 14.57 -17.07 -11.83
CA LEU A 231 14.77 -16.58 -10.45
C LEU A 231 15.11 -17.72 -9.49
N SER A 232 14.53 -18.89 -9.67
CA SER A 232 14.74 -20.04 -8.81
C SER A 232 16.18 -20.58 -8.86
N LEU A 233 16.91 -20.29 -9.94
CA LEU A 233 18.31 -20.67 -10.09
C LEU A 233 19.28 -19.78 -9.29
N ILE A 234 18.82 -18.65 -8.77
CA ILE A 234 19.67 -17.69 -8.05
C ILE A 234 19.55 -17.84 -6.52
N HIS A 235 18.43 -18.40 -6.01
CA HIS A 235 18.13 -18.48 -4.56
C HIS A 235 17.36 -19.75 -4.19
N ILE A 236 17.88 -20.95 -4.44
CA ILE A 236 17.18 -22.19 -4.04
C ILE A 236 17.67 -22.70 -2.70
N SER A 237 16.77 -22.65 -1.69
CA SER A 237 16.59 -23.77 -0.78
C SER A 237 15.58 -24.70 -1.46
N GLU A 238 15.98 -25.91 -1.81
CA GLU A 238 15.08 -26.90 -2.44
C GLU A 238 13.82 -27.11 -1.59
N PRO A 239 12.61 -27.12 -2.22
CA PRO A 239 11.45 -27.63 -1.51
C PRO A 239 11.71 -29.11 -1.23
N THR A 240 11.75 -29.49 0.04
CA THR A 240 11.72 -30.90 0.44
C THR A 240 10.41 -31.50 -0.05
N ARG A 241 10.49 -32.20 -1.18
CA ARG A 241 9.41 -33.05 -1.67
C ARG A 241 9.29 -34.19 -0.67
N PRO A 242 8.14 -34.44 -0.03
CA PRO A 242 7.96 -35.66 0.73
C PRO A 242 8.19 -36.84 -0.22
N GLU A 243 9.13 -37.70 0.11
CA GLU A 243 9.30 -38.96 -0.59
C GLU A 243 7.99 -39.78 -0.41
N PRO A 244 7.56 -40.51 -1.46
CA PRO A 244 6.35 -41.30 -1.42
C PRO A 244 6.43 -42.48 -0.46
#